data_ab92739464b132ad6aa55a5f944e90f2
#
_entry.id   ab92739464b132ad6aa55a5f944e90f2
#
_cell.length_a   1.000
_cell.length_b   1.000
_cell.length_c   1.000
_cell.angle_alpha   90.00
_cell.angle_beta   90.00
_cell.angle_gamma   90.00
#
_symmetry.space_group_name_H-M   'P 1'
#
loop_
_entity.id
_entity.type
_entity.pdbx_description
1 polymer ?
#
loop_
_entity_poly.entity_id
_entity_poly.type
_entity_poly.pdbx_seq_one_letter_code
_entity_poly.pdbx_strand_id
1 'polypeptide(L)'
;MERFLLLCADDNMQMVNCTTPANFFHVLRRQMKREFRKPLVVFTPKSLLRHPRCVSSLKDLSTGGFKEVIDDETADAKKIERVLLCSGKVYYDLLEKKEELNAEEVAIVRLEQLDPLPRTQIAALQKKYSKAKWVWVQEEPANSGAWSHLLRKLRQVHLELVSRPSSGAPATGSGQRHRAEQAKLINQAFADISVTA
;
A
#
# COMPACT_ATOMS: atom_id res chain seq x y z
N MET A 1 -9.04 -8.61 5.82
CA MET A 1 -8.76 -8.22 4.40
C MET A 1 -8.79 -9.44 3.49
N GLU A 2 -8.00 -10.46 3.73
CA GLU A 2 -7.86 -11.68 2.89
C GLU A 2 -9.18 -12.39 2.56
N ARG A 3 -10.12 -12.50 3.52
CA ARG A 3 -11.42 -13.16 3.30
C ARG A 3 -12.24 -12.47 2.21
N PHE A 4 -12.25 -11.15 2.18
CA PHE A 4 -12.93 -10.40 1.12
C PHE A 4 -12.19 -10.55 -0.22
N LEU A 5 -10.86 -10.50 -0.21
CA LEU A 5 -10.06 -10.69 -1.43
C LEU A 5 -10.22 -12.10 -2.03
N LEU A 6 -10.48 -13.12 -1.21
CA LEU A 6 -10.83 -14.47 -1.68
C LEU A 6 -12.18 -14.53 -2.41
N LEU A 7 -13.11 -13.65 -2.05
CA LEU A 7 -14.44 -13.56 -2.67
C LEU A 7 -14.44 -12.72 -3.96
N CYS A 8 -13.33 -12.00 -4.25
CA CYS A 8 -13.22 -11.20 -5.45
C CYS A 8 -12.99 -12.07 -6.69
N ALA A 9 -13.97 -12.11 -7.58
CA ALA A 9 -13.93 -12.79 -8.87
C ALA A 9 -14.81 -12.03 -9.89
N ASP A 10 -14.44 -12.08 -11.15
CA ASP A 10 -15.21 -11.52 -12.27
C ASP A 10 -15.64 -10.06 -12.05
N ASP A 11 -14.75 -9.30 -11.39
CA ASP A 11 -15.01 -7.90 -11.01
C ASP A 11 -16.32 -7.70 -10.21
N ASN A 12 -16.70 -8.68 -9.39
CA ASN A 12 -17.94 -8.68 -8.62
C ASN A 12 -18.00 -7.60 -7.53
N MET A 13 -16.86 -7.19 -6.99
CA MET A 13 -16.74 -6.15 -5.96
C MET A 13 -15.43 -5.38 -6.09
N GLN A 14 -15.31 -4.30 -5.34
CA GLN A 14 -14.11 -3.47 -5.30
C GLN A 14 -13.57 -3.42 -3.87
N MET A 15 -12.26 -3.58 -3.76
CA MET A 15 -11.55 -3.57 -2.48
C MET A 15 -10.54 -2.43 -2.49
N VAL A 16 -10.67 -1.49 -1.55
CA VAL A 16 -9.78 -0.33 -1.44
C VAL A 16 -9.30 -0.12 -0.02
N ASN A 17 -8.13 0.49 0.12
CA ASN A 17 -7.53 0.87 1.38
C ASN A 17 -6.80 2.20 1.20
N CYS A 18 -7.56 3.30 1.32
CA CYS A 18 -7.09 4.64 0.98
C CYS A 18 -6.13 5.20 2.03
N THR A 19 -5.08 5.86 1.56
CA THR A 19 -4.07 6.50 2.41
C THR A 19 -4.31 8.00 2.61
N THR A 20 -5.13 8.66 1.80
CA THR A 20 -5.39 10.10 1.91
C THR A 20 -6.88 10.43 1.97
N PRO A 21 -7.29 11.52 2.65
CA PRO A 21 -8.68 11.99 2.68
C PRO A 21 -9.25 12.25 1.29
N ALA A 22 -8.47 12.88 0.39
CA ALA A 22 -8.93 13.14 -0.97
C ALA A 22 -9.21 11.86 -1.75
N ASN A 23 -8.33 10.87 -1.65
CA ASN A 23 -8.55 9.60 -2.34
C ASN A 23 -9.74 8.82 -1.76
N PHE A 24 -9.94 8.89 -0.44
CA PHE A 24 -11.14 8.34 0.21
C PHE A 24 -12.43 9.04 -0.28
N PHE A 25 -12.43 10.37 -0.36
CA PHE A 25 -13.55 11.12 -0.93
C PHE A 25 -13.81 10.72 -2.39
N HIS A 26 -12.76 10.64 -3.21
CA HIS A 26 -12.90 10.34 -4.61
C HIS A 26 -13.36 8.89 -4.88
N VAL A 27 -13.03 7.92 -4.04
CA VAL A 27 -13.55 6.56 -4.22
C VAL A 27 -15.05 6.50 -3.97
N LEU A 28 -15.57 7.22 -2.97
CA LEU A 28 -17.00 7.33 -2.72
C LEU A 28 -17.71 8.07 -3.86
N ARG A 29 -17.13 9.17 -4.33
CA ARG A 29 -17.63 9.90 -5.50
C ARG A 29 -17.64 9.03 -6.74
N ARG A 30 -16.59 8.24 -7.00
CA ARG A 30 -16.52 7.27 -8.10
C ARG A 30 -17.64 6.24 -7.99
N GLN A 31 -17.87 5.68 -6.80
CA GLN A 31 -18.92 4.70 -6.53
C GLN A 31 -20.31 5.24 -6.90
N MET A 32 -20.58 6.48 -6.56
CA MET A 32 -21.88 7.11 -6.87
C MET A 32 -22.07 7.46 -8.34
N LYS A 33 -20.97 7.78 -9.05
CA LYS A 33 -21.03 8.22 -10.45
C LYS A 33 -20.98 7.08 -11.47
N ARG A 34 -20.62 5.85 -11.07
CA ARG A 34 -20.60 4.70 -11.97
C ARG A 34 -22.00 4.27 -12.35
N GLU A 35 -22.18 3.87 -13.59
CA GLU A 35 -23.46 3.39 -14.12
C GLU A 35 -23.89 2.02 -13.57
N PHE A 36 -22.94 1.24 -13.07
CA PHE A 36 -23.18 -0.05 -12.44
C PHE A 36 -23.16 0.03 -10.90
N ARG A 37 -23.80 -0.95 -10.25
CA ARG A 37 -23.83 -1.10 -8.80
C ARG A 37 -23.15 -2.41 -8.39
N LYS A 38 -21.87 -2.30 -7.96
CA LYS A 38 -21.10 -3.41 -7.37
C LYS A 38 -20.65 -3.00 -5.97
N PRO A 39 -20.58 -3.91 -5.01
CA PRO A 39 -20.10 -3.60 -3.66
C PRO A 39 -18.74 -2.94 -3.67
N LEU A 40 -18.57 -1.89 -2.87
CA LEU A 40 -17.32 -1.26 -2.55
C LEU A 40 -16.99 -1.54 -1.08
N VAL A 41 -15.92 -2.25 -0.84
CA VAL A 41 -15.39 -2.52 0.52
C VAL A 41 -14.20 -1.62 0.76
N VAL A 42 -14.30 -0.74 1.76
CA VAL A 42 -13.26 0.23 2.11
C VAL A 42 -12.66 -0.16 3.45
N PHE A 43 -11.37 -0.50 3.47
CA PHE A 43 -10.61 -0.66 4.70
C PHE A 43 -10.23 0.71 5.24
N THR A 44 -10.55 0.96 6.51
CA THR A 44 -10.39 2.28 7.13
C THR A 44 -9.70 2.13 8.49
N PRO A 45 -8.38 2.23 8.56
CA PRO A 45 -7.66 2.24 9.83
C PRO A 45 -8.05 3.46 10.66
N LYS A 46 -8.55 3.24 11.89
CA LYS A 46 -9.01 4.34 12.77
C LYS A 46 -7.93 5.37 13.09
N SER A 47 -6.66 4.93 13.13
CA SER A 47 -5.51 5.81 13.38
C SER A 47 -5.36 6.91 12.35
N LEU A 48 -5.73 6.68 11.08
CA LEU A 48 -5.62 7.70 10.03
C LEU A 48 -6.59 8.86 10.22
N LEU A 49 -7.71 8.69 10.94
CA LEU A 49 -8.66 9.77 11.22
C LEU A 49 -8.06 10.95 11.99
N ARG A 50 -6.97 10.71 12.72
CA ARG A 50 -6.28 11.72 13.54
C ARG A 50 -4.79 11.80 13.25
N HIS A 51 -4.34 11.17 12.18
CA HIS A 51 -2.92 11.15 11.85
C HIS A 51 -2.50 12.51 11.26
N PRO A 52 -1.50 13.20 11.82
CA PRO A 52 -1.17 14.59 11.44
C PRO A 52 -0.71 14.73 9.99
N ARG A 53 -0.15 13.67 9.41
CA ARG A 53 0.31 13.64 8.01
C ARG A 53 -0.78 13.13 7.03
N CYS A 54 -1.89 12.58 7.52
CA CYS A 54 -3.00 12.11 6.70
C CYS A 54 -3.95 13.27 6.38
N VAL A 55 -3.49 14.19 5.56
CA VAL A 55 -4.20 15.42 5.16
C VAL A 55 -4.25 15.53 3.64
N SER A 56 -5.17 16.33 3.13
CA SER A 56 -5.29 16.66 1.71
C SER A 56 -5.65 18.12 1.55
N SER A 57 -5.18 18.74 0.47
CA SER A 57 -5.57 20.12 0.14
C SER A 57 -7.03 20.18 -0.35
N LEU A 58 -7.65 21.34 -0.27
CA LEU A 58 -8.98 21.57 -0.86
C LEU A 58 -8.96 21.36 -2.37
N LYS A 59 -7.83 21.64 -3.02
CA LYS A 59 -7.65 21.38 -4.45
C LYS A 59 -7.73 19.88 -4.75
N ASP A 60 -7.10 19.04 -3.95
CA ASP A 60 -7.14 17.57 -4.14
C ASP A 60 -8.56 17.01 -3.97
N LEU A 61 -9.40 17.63 -3.14
CA LEU A 61 -10.80 17.26 -2.97
C LEU A 61 -11.69 17.77 -4.11
N SER A 62 -11.38 18.92 -4.68
CA SER A 62 -12.21 19.58 -5.70
C SER A 62 -11.90 19.13 -7.14
N THR A 63 -10.69 18.66 -7.40
CA THR A 63 -10.21 18.28 -8.73
C THR A 63 -9.74 16.83 -8.79
N GLY A 64 -9.69 16.27 -10.00
CA GLY A 64 -9.20 14.91 -10.23
C GLY A 64 -10.21 13.82 -9.92
N GLY A 65 -9.72 12.67 -9.45
CA GLY A 65 -10.50 11.48 -9.20
C GLY A 65 -9.75 10.47 -8.33
N PHE A 66 -10.37 9.31 -8.11
CA PHE A 66 -9.75 8.24 -7.37
C PHE A 66 -8.52 7.68 -8.12
N LYS A 67 -7.41 7.62 -7.42
CA LYS A 67 -6.16 7.03 -7.90
C LYS A 67 -6.06 5.61 -7.34
N GLU A 68 -6.08 4.59 -8.20
CA GLU A 68 -5.94 3.19 -7.78
C GLU A 68 -4.52 2.86 -7.29
N VAL A 69 -3.52 3.55 -7.83
CA VAL A 69 -2.12 3.52 -7.41
C VAL A 69 -1.64 4.95 -7.26
N ILE A 70 -0.87 5.21 -6.22
CA ILE A 70 -0.19 6.49 -6.03
C ILE A 70 1.30 6.22 -5.98
N ASP A 71 2.01 6.79 -6.94
CA ASP A 71 3.46 6.71 -7.06
C ASP A 71 4.16 7.60 -6.03
N ASP A 72 5.44 7.41 -5.84
CA ASP A 72 6.31 8.30 -5.07
C ASP A 72 6.72 9.48 -5.95
N GLU A 73 6.13 10.65 -5.69
CA GLU A 73 6.37 11.87 -6.45
C GLU A 73 7.77 12.46 -6.23
N THR A 74 8.46 12.05 -5.16
CA THR A 74 9.80 12.51 -4.81
C THR A 74 10.91 11.63 -5.36
N ALA A 75 10.56 10.45 -5.90
CA ALA A 75 11.54 9.45 -6.33
C ALA A 75 12.16 9.77 -7.70
N ASP A 76 13.48 9.85 -7.76
CA ASP A 76 14.23 9.82 -9.03
C ASP A 76 14.34 8.39 -9.52
N ALA A 77 13.60 8.05 -10.58
CA ALA A 77 13.53 6.70 -11.12
C ALA A 77 14.89 6.07 -11.48
N LYS A 78 15.92 6.90 -11.75
CA LYS A 78 17.26 6.44 -12.10
C LYS A 78 18.04 5.94 -10.89
N LYS A 79 17.72 6.46 -9.69
CA LYS A 79 18.36 6.13 -8.43
C LYS A 79 17.67 5.00 -7.67
N ILE A 80 16.39 4.68 -8.03
CA ILE A 80 15.60 3.74 -7.26
C ILE A 80 16.10 2.30 -7.45
N GLU A 81 16.52 1.70 -6.36
CA GLU A 81 16.98 0.31 -6.25
C GLU A 81 15.90 -0.59 -5.62
N ARG A 82 15.00 0.02 -4.84
CA ARG A 82 13.91 -0.71 -4.16
C ARG A 82 12.59 0.05 -4.24
N VAL A 83 11.53 -0.68 -4.59
CA VAL A 83 10.16 -0.20 -4.52
C VAL A 83 9.44 -0.91 -3.37
N LEU A 84 9.00 -0.15 -2.38
CA LEU A 84 8.13 -0.61 -1.32
C LEU A 84 6.68 -0.40 -1.76
N LEU A 85 6.03 -1.49 -2.18
CA LEU A 85 4.61 -1.50 -2.51
C LEU A 85 3.82 -1.77 -1.23
N CYS A 86 2.91 -0.91 -0.86
CA CYS A 86 2.14 -1.04 0.38
C CYS A 86 0.69 -0.59 0.20
N SER A 87 -0.14 -0.79 1.23
CA SER A 87 -1.53 -0.33 1.25
C SER A 87 -1.92 0.11 2.66
N GLY A 88 -2.68 1.19 2.77
CA GLY A 88 -3.18 1.71 4.04
C GLY A 88 -2.12 2.37 4.92
N LYS A 89 -2.33 2.33 6.24
CA LYS A 89 -1.60 3.18 7.19
C LYS A 89 -0.09 2.92 7.29
N VAL A 90 0.39 1.72 6.95
CA VAL A 90 1.83 1.39 6.97
C VAL A 90 2.65 2.32 6.06
N TYR A 91 2.01 2.94 5.08
CA TYR A 91 2.63 3.99 4.26
C TYR A 91 3.29 5.09 5.09
N TYR A 92 2.62 5.54 6.15
CA TYR A 92 3.14 6.65 6.96
C TYR A 92 4.35 6.24 7.80
N ASP A 93 4.36 5.02 8.33
CA ASP A 93 5.50 4.47 9.05
C ASP A 93 6.71 4.28 8.12
N LEU A 94 6.47 3.82 6.87
CA LEU A 94 7.49 3.71 5.85
C LEU A 94 8.04 5.08 5.42
N LEU A 95 7.16 6.06 5.27
CA LEU A 95 7.54 7.42 4.87
C LEU A 95 8.41 8.08 5.93
N GLU A 96 8.04 7.96 7.21
CA GLU A 96 8.83 8.46 8.34
C GLU A 96 10.22 7.81 8.37
N LYS A 97 10.28 6.49 8.18
CA LYS A 97 11.55 5.76 8.15
C LYS A 97 12.42 6.12 6.94
N LYS A 98 11.82 6.32 5.77
CA LYS A 98 12.52 6.80 4.57
C LYS A 98 13.20 8.15 4.81
N GLU A 99 12.46 9.08 5.43
CA GLU A 99 12.96 10.41 5.78
C GLU A 99 14.07 10.34 6.84
N GLU A 100 13.89 9.53 7.89
CA GLU A 100 14.90 9.30 8.95
C GLU A 100 16.23 8.81 8.38
N LEU A 101 16.17 7.90 7.40
CA LEU A 101 17.36 7.29 6.79
C LEU A 101 17.90 8.08 5.59
N ASN A 102 17.20 9.14 5.13
CA ASN A 102 17.47 9.81 3.86
C ASN A 102 17.60 8.83 2.67
N ALA A 103 16.74 7.80 2.63
CA ALA A 103 16.81 6.71 1.66
C ALA A 103 16.28 7.14 0.29
N GLU A 104 17.11 7.86 -0.50
CA GLU A 104 16.74 8.35 -1.85
C GLU A 104 16.59 7.21 -2.87
N GLU A 105 17.20 6.06 -2.64
CA GLU A 105 17.15 4.86 -3.47
C GLU A 105 15.89 4.02 -3.27
N VAL A 106 14.99 4.45 -2.38
CA VAL A 106 13.71 3.78 -2.10
C VAL A 106 12.54 4.60 -2.60
N ALA A 107 11.66 3.99 -3.39
CA ALA A 107 10.36 4.55 -3.73
C ALA A 107 9.25 3.84 -2.94
N ILE A 108 8.30 4.60 -2.40
CA ILE A 108 7.12 4.05 -1.71
C ILE A 108 5.89 4.22 -2.61
N VAL A 109 5.41 3.11 -3.16
CA VAL A 109 4.23 3.07 -4.03
C VAL A 109 3.03 2.56 -3.23
N ARG A 110 1.93 3.31 -3.30
CA ARG A 110 0.70 2.99 -2.57
C ARG A 110 -0.31 2.32 -3.49
N LEU A 111 -0.68 1.09 -3.19
CA LEU A 111 -1.75 0.38 -3.85
C LEU A 111 -3.07 0.67 -3.10
N GLU A 112 -3.80 1.66 -3.58
CA GLU A 112 -5.05 2.13 -2.97
C GLU A 112 -6.23 1.22 -3.30
N GLN A 113 -6.23 0.61 -4.50
CA GLN A 113 -7.20 -0.40 -4.91
C GLN A 113 -6.56 -1.78 -5.02
N LEU A 114 -7.01 -2.70 -4.17
CA LEU A 114 -6.51 -4.08 -4.10
C LEU A 114 -7.22 -5.02 -5.08
N ASP A 115 -8.49 -4.76 -5.38
CA ASP A 115 -9.25 -5.48 -6.40
C ASP A 115 -10.36 -4.58 -6.99
N PRO A 116 -10.61 -4.59 -8.30
CA PRO A 116 -9.73 -5.14 -9.34
C PRO A 116 -8.34 -4.52 -9.34
N LEU A 117 -7.29 -5.34 -9.54
CA LEU A 117 -5.92 -4.82 -9.56
C LEU A 117 -5.68 -3.87 -10.73
N PRO A 118 -5.08 -2.70 -10.51
CA PRO A 118 -4.73 -1.72 -11.54
C PRO A 118 -3.47 -2.14 -12.33
N ARG A 119 -3.59 -3.25 -13.08
CA ARG A 119 -2.45 -3.92 -13.75
C ARG A 119 -1.69 -3.01 -14.69
N THR A 120 -2.38 -2.16 -15.44
CA THR A 120 -1.77 -1.23 -16.40
C THR A 120 -0.87 -0.22 -15.71
N GLN A 121 -1.35 0.35 -14.60
CA GLN A 121 -0.58 1.31 -13.81
C GLN A 121 0.62 0.64 -13.13
N ILE A 122 0.43 -0.57 -12.57
CA ILE A 122 1.53 -1.34 -11.99
C ILE A 122 2.59 -1.67 -13.04
N ALA A 123 2.19 -2.10 -14.25
CA ALA A 123 3.11 -2.36 -15.35
C ALA A 123 3.88 -1.11 -15.82
N ALA A 124 3.23 0.05 -15.80
CA ALA A 124 3.89 1.32 -16.10
C ALA A 124 4.95 1.67 -15.04
N LEU A 125 4.65 1.45 -13.76
CA LEU A 125 5.61 1.66 -12.68
C LEU A 125 6.77 0.67 -12.72
N GLN A 126 6.52 -0.59 -13.11
CA GLN A 126 7.60 -1.56 -13.32
C GLN A 126 8.57 -1.14 -14.43
N LYS A 127 8.06 -0.54 -15.51
CA LYS A 127 8.91 0.04 -16.56
C LYS A 127 9.67 1.27 -16.04
N LYS A 128 9.02 2.12 -15.23
CA LYS A 128 9.64 3.30 -14.61
C LYS A 128 10.79 2.89 -13.68
N TYR A 129 10.59 1.88 -12.83
CA TYR A 129 11.55 1.37 -11.85
C TYR A 129 12.14 0.01 -12.27
N SER A 130 12.58 -0.09 -13.52
CA SER A 130 12.95 -1.36 -14.16
C SER A 130 14.14 -2.08 -13.49
N LYS A 131 14.98 -1.38 -12.74
CA LYS A 131 16.14 -1.93 -12.03
C LYS A 131 15.85 -2.26 -10.57
N ALA A 132 14.72 -1.81 -10.05
CA ALA A 132 14.41 -1.92 -8.65
C ALA A 132 13.90 -3.30 -8.26
N LYS A 133 14.25 -3.74 -7.05
CA LYS A 133 13.59 -4.86 -6.38
C LYS A 133 12.23 -4.41 -5.86
N TRP A 134 11.22 -5.25 -6.05
CA TRP A 134 9.86 -4.95 -5.61
C TRP A 134 9.52 -5.73 -4.36
N VAL A 135 9.11 -5.03 -3.32
CA VAL A 135 8.79 -5.59 -2.00
C VAL A 135 7.37 -5.20 -1.63
N TRP A 136 6.51 -6.18 -1.37
CA TRP A 136 5.21 -5.93 -0.74
C TRP A 136 5.40 -5.81 0.77
N VAL A 137 4.95 -4.70 1.34
CA VAL A 137 4.99 -4.46 2.79
C VAL A 137 3.58 -4.43 3.35
N GLN A 138 3.30 -5.29 4.32
CA GLN A 138 2.01 -5.34 5.01
C GLN A 138 2.19 -5.54 6.51
N GLU A 139 1.27 -5.00 7.31
CA GLU A 139 1.26 -5.17 8.77
C GLU A 139 0.64 -6.49 9.21
N GLU A 140 -0.20 -7.08 8.38
CA GLU A 140 -0.81 -8.37 8.63
C GLU A 140 0.25 -9.49 8.61
N PRO A 141 -0.01 -10.61 9.30
CA PRO A 141 0.82 -11.80 9.19
C PRO A 141 0.97 -12.30 7.75
N ALA A 142 2.06 -13.01 7.46
CA ALA A 142 2.36 -13.52 6.10
C ALA A 142 1.25 -14.40 5.50
N ASN A 143 0.47 -15.08 6.32
CA ASN A 143 -0.68 -15.90 5.90
C ASN A 143 -1.99 -15.10 5.80
N SER A 144 -1.97 -13.79 5.99
CA SER A 144 -3.14 -12.90 5.98
C SER A 144 -2.90 -11.69 5.06
N GLY A 145 -3.81 -10.71 5.09
CA GLY A 145 -3.69 -9.48 4.32
C GLY A 145 -3.88 -9.68 2.83
N ALA A 146 -3.15 -8.91 2.02
CA ALA A 146 -3.28 -8.95 0.57
C ALA A 146 -2.24 -9.83 -0.13
N TRP A 147 -1.25 -10.34 0.58
CA TRP A 147 -0.12 -11.08 0.00
C TRP A 147 -0.52 -12.21 -0.95
N SER A 148 -1.33 -13.16 -0.50
CA SER A 148 -1.76 -14.30 -1.31
C SER A 148 -2.53 -13.88 -2.57
N HIS A 149 -3.32 -12.80 -2.46
CA HIS A 149 -4.06 -12.23 -3.58
C HIS A 149 -3.11 -11.63 -4.62
N LEU A 150 -2.11 -10.87 -4.18
CA LEU A 150 -1.11 -10.24 -5.05
C LEU A 150 -0.25 -11.29 -5.76
N LEU A 151 0.20 -12.32 -5.06
CA LEU A 151 0.94 -13.43 -5.67
C LEU A 151 0.18 -14.10 -6.81
N ARG A 152 -1.12 -14.33 -6.64
CA ARG A 152 -1.97 -14.95 -7.68
C ARG A 152 -2.20 -14.01 -8.87
N LYS A 153 -2.34 -12.70 -8.60
CA LYS A 153 -2.76 -11.72 -9.60
C LYS A 153 -1.59 -11.02 -10.31
N LEU A 154 -0.41 -10.92 -9.67
CA LEU A 154 0.79 -10.23 -10.19
C LEU A 154 1.93 -11.22 -10.49
N ARG A 155 1.63 -12.35 -11.14
CA ARG A 155 2.62 -13.40 -11.43
C ARG A 155 3.82 -12.94 -12.25
N GLN A 156 3.67 -11.87 -13.02
CA GLN A 156 4.74 -11.29 -13.83
C GLN A 156 5.70 -10.38 -13.02
N VAL A 157 5.35 -10.07 -11.77
CA VAL A 157 6.17 -9.25 -10.88
C VAL A 157 6.87 -10.18 -9.90
N HIS A 158 8.21 -10.18 -9.89
CA HIS A 158 8.93 -10.81 -8.79
C HIS A 158 8.78 -9.92 -7.55
N LEU A 159 7.91 -10.33 -6.62
CA LEU A 159 7.52 -9.57 -5.46
C LEU A 159 8.00 -10.30 -4.20
N GLU A 160 8.89 -9.67 -3.44
CA GLU A 160 9.30 -10.12 -2.12
C GLU A 160 8.28 -9.69 -1.06
N LEU A 161 8.26 -10.36 0.11
CA LEU A 161 7.35 -10.06 1.20
C LEU A 161 8.11 -9.54 2.42
N VAL A 162 7.68 -8.41 2.94
CA VAL A 162 7.98 -7.96 4.30
C VAL A 162 6.67 -7.88 5.08
N SER A 163 6.57 -8.70 6.13
CA SER A 163 5.36 -8.82 6.96
C SER A 163 5.70 -9.33 8.35
N ARG A 164 4.70 -9.38 9.21
CA ARG A 164 4.80 -10.15 10.45
C ARG A 164 4.84 -11.65 10.15
N PRO A 165 5.43 -12.48 11.03
CA PRO A 165 5.40 -13.94 10.90
C PRO A 165 3.97 -14.45 10.77
N SER A 166 3.80 -15.60 10.13
CA SER A 166 2.50 -16.30 10.09
C SER A 166 1.92 -16.51 11.47
N SER A 167 0.63 -16.22 11.63
CA SER A 167 -0.06 -16.30 12.92
C SER A 167 -1.51 -16.72 12.73
N GLY A 168 -2.04 -17.47 13.69
CA GLY A 168 -3.47 -17.80 13.78
C GLY A 168 -4.33 -16.62 14.25
N ALA A 169 -3.71 -15.56 14.80
CA ALA A 169 -4.39 -14.34 15.23
C ALA A 169 -3.92 -13.14 14.40
N PRO A 170 -4.83 -12.29 13.88
CA PRO A 170 -4.46 -11.13 13.09
C PRO A 170 -3.83 -10.00 13.90
N ALA A 171 -3.93 -10.05 15.23
CA ALA A 171 -3.42 -9.03 16.14
C ALA A 171 -2.65 -9.67 17.30
N THR A 172 -1.66 -8.94 17.84
CA THR A 172 -0.73 -9.46 18.87
C THR A 172 -1.33 -9.50 20.28
N GLY A 173 -2.45 -8.85 20.53
CA GLY A 173 -3.09 -8.76 21.84
C GLY A 173 -2.32 -7.93 22.90
N SER A 174 -1.08 -7.49 22.61
CA SER A 174 -0.23 -6.69 23.49
C SER A 174 0.30 -5.46 22.73
N GLY A 175 0.10 -4.27 23.28
CA GLY A 175 0.60 -3.03 22.68
C GLY A 175 2.14 -2.96 22.65
N GLN A 176 2.83 -3.52 23.63
CA GLN A 176 4.30 -3.57 23.64
C GLN A 176 4.81 -4.47 22.51
N ARG A 177 4.27 -5.68 22.39
CA ARG A 177 4.62 -6.61 21.32
C ARG A 177 4.28 -6.03 19.94
N HIS A 178 3.11 -5.38 19.80
CA HIS A 178 2.74 -4.71 18.57
C HIS A 178 3.79 -3.68 18.12
N ARG A 179 4.25 -2.81 19.04
CA ARG A 179 5.28 -1.81 18.72
C ARG A 179 6.61 -2.46 18.32
N ALA A 180 7.04 -3.49 19.02
CA ALA A 180 8.28 -4.20 18.70
C ALA A 180 8.22 -4.88 17.32
N GLU A 181 7.11 -5.54 17.02
CA GLU A 181 6.90 -6.19 15.71
C GLU A 181 6.77 -5.16 14.57
N GLN A 182 6.13 -4.02 14.82
CA GLN A 182 6.03 -2.93 13.85
C GLN A 182 7.42 -2.35 13.53
N ALA A 183 8.20 -2.03 14.55
CA ALA A 183 9.57 -1.53 14.37
C ALA A 183 10.44 -2.54 13.59
N LYS A 184 10.34 -3.82 13.90
CA LYS A 184 11.05 -4.88 13.19
C LYS A 184 10.63 -4.95 11.72
N LEU A 185 9.34 -4.89 11.42
CA LEU A 185 8.79 -4.90 10.07
C LEU A 185 9.30 -3.72 9.26
N ILE A 186 9.23 -2.51 9.82
CA ILE A 186 9.70 -1.30 9.15
C ILE A 186 11.20 -1.38 8.88
N ASN A 187 12.02 -1.80 9.86
CA ASN A 187 13.45 -1.98 9.65
C ASN A 187 13.77 -3.03 8.57
N GLN A 188 13.01 -4.11 8.49
CA GLN A 188 13.17 -5.12 7.42
C GLN A 188 12.87 -4.56 6.02
N ALA A 189 11.91 -3.63 5.89
CA ALA A 189 11.60 -3.00 4.61
C ALA A 189 12.77 -2.20 4.04
N PHE A 190 13.64 -1.68 4.92
CA PHE A 190 14.84 -0.92 4.57
C PHE A 190 16.16 -1.69 4.79
N ALA A 191 16.12 -2.99 5.09
CA ALA A 191 17.32 -3.80 5.24
C ALA A 191 18.09 -3.89 3.90
N ASP A 192 19.43 -3.99 3.98
CA ASP A 192 20.34 -4.09 2.83
C ASP A 192 20.28 -2.90 1.84
N ILE A 193 19.88 -1.74 2.33
CA ILE A 193 19.95 -0.49 1.58
C ILE A 193 21.26 0.19 1.98
N SER A 194 22.07 0.57 0.98
CA SER A 194 23.30 1.33 1.21
C SER A 194 22.91 2.74 1.68
N VAL A 195 22.90 2.96 2.98
CA VAL A 195 22.71 4.31 3.53
C VAL A 195 23.91 5.14 3.10
N THR A 196 23.74 6.04 2.16
CA THR A 196 24.75 7.07 1.84
C THR A 196 24.89 7.98 3.05
N ALA A 197 26.03 7.86 3.75
CA ALA A 197 26.39 8.67 4.90
C ALA A 197 26.68 10.13 4.47
#